data_670b8694b2e07432599bb322496cba5b
#
_entry.id   670b8694b2e07432599bb322496cba5b
#
_cell.length_a   1.000
_cell.length_b   1.000
_cell.length_c   1.000
_cell.angle_alpha   90.00
_cell.angle_beta   90.00
_cell.angle_gamma   90.00
#
_symmetry.space_group_name_H-M   'P 1'
#
loop_
_entity.id
_entity.type
_entity.pdbx_description
1 polymer ?
#
loop_
_entity_poly.entity_id
_entity_poly.type
_entity_poly.pdbx_seq_one_letter_code
_entity_poly.pdbx_strand_id
1 'polypeptide(L)'
;MKVVYGHTDSIYVQMDSVEKAEAVVEEIQTAVREHFPNVMGLEQHPVVLEFEKYYSALGVGTTKNRNAGMITWKDGEWLDEPEFIMTGFTAKRVSETKLAKGVQTDVLKMWVNETPMEKINKYLHDKYTSVLEGDVDIESIIKRSRLKENRFKVKCTCGKKYDLMGCLAIKWCLTCGVDTAKFTTLEGKRPTIGSGIAGVVHAKQKNQTKFDDSYLYLKVRNTREDYTHPLTKQVKEVEYVAGSRYIDFDSYTPDYQHYAEQVVKKAEPIYKAMDWQLSNIKTGKIQKSLEEWF
;
A
#
# COMPACT_ATOMS: atom_id res chain seq x y z
N MET A 1 -27.41 7.45 -20.94
CA MET A 1 -26.15 6.75 -20.61
C MET A 1 -25.22 7.73 -19.88
N LYS A 2 -24.58 7.32 -18.79
CA LYS A 2 -23.64 8.16 -18.03
C LYS A 2 -22.32 7.42 -17.87
N VAL A 3 -21.22 8.00 -18.37
CA VAL A 3 -19.87 7.51 -18.09
C VAL A 3 -19.50 7.96 -16.67
N VAL A 4 -19.19 7.02 -15.78
CA VAL A 4 -18.87 7.29 -14.38
C VAL A 4 -17.37 7.28 -14.11
N TYR A 5 -16.60 6.53 -14.90
CA TYR A 5 -15.15 6.46 -14.77
C TYR A 5 -14.51 5.99 -16.08
N GLY A 6 -13.28 6.42 -16.34
CA GLY A 6 -12.46 5.96 -17.47
C GLY A 6 -11.03 5.69 -17.03
N HIS A 7 -10.45 4.67 -17.59
CA HIS A 7 -9.05 4.29 -17.43
C HIS A 7 -8.44 4.07 -18.82
N THR A 8 -7.14 3.92 -18.92
CA THR A 8 -6.33 3.92 -20.15
C THR A 8 -7.01 3.23 -21.35
N ASP A 9 -7.62 2.10 -21.15
CA ASP A 9 -8.21 1.20 -22.16
C ASP A 9 -9.63 0.73 -21.82
N SER A 10 -10.25 1.29 -20.79
CA SER A 10 -11.57 0.90 -20.33
C SER A 10 -12.42 2.09 -19.90
N ILE A 11 -13.74 1.96 -20.10
CA ILE A 11 -14.74 2.91 -19.63
C ILE A 11 -15.76 2.19 -18.75
N TYR A 12 -16.27 2.88 -17.75
CA TYR A 12 -17.32 2.41 -16.84
C TYR A 12 -18.56 3.25 -17.06
N VAL A 13 -19.63 2.58 -17.43
CA VAL A 13 -20.89 3.22 -17.79
C VAL A 13 -21.98 2.76 -16.83
N GLN A 14 -22.79 3.71 -16.36
CA GLN A 14 -23.95 3.38 -15.53
C GLN A 14 -25.05 2.79 -16.40
N MET A 15 -25.46 1.56 -16.10
CA MET A 15 -26.48 0.80 -16.81
C MET A 15 -27.40 0.11 -15.82
N ASP A 16 -28.66 -0.14 -16.25
CA ASP A 16 -29.68 -0.76 -15.40
C ASP A 16 -29.64 -2.29 -15.46
N SER A 17 -29.09 -2.87 -16.53
CA SER A 17 -29.00 -4.32 -16.71
C SER A 17 -27.90 -4.74 -17.68
N VAL A 18 -27.52 -6.02 -17.64
CA VAL A 18 -26.50 -6.62 -18.51
C VAL A 18 -26.96 -6.60 -19.98
N GLU A 19 -28.22 -6.93 -20.25
CA GLU A 19 -28.77 -6.99 -21.64
C GLU A 19 -28.72 -5.61 -22.32
N LYS A 20 -28.99 -4.54 -21.55
CA LYS A 20 -28.84 -3.15 -22.05
C LYS A 20 -27.38 -2.80 -22.30
N ALA A 21 -26.46 -3.28 -21.45
CA ALA A 21 -25.05 -3.02 -21.61
C ALA A 21 -24.49 -3.64 -22.88
N GLU A 22 -24.86 -4.87 -23.21
CA GLU A 22 -24.44 -5.55 -24.44
C GLU A 22 -24.86 -4.78 -25.70
N ALA A 23 -26.12 -4.30 -25.75
CA ALA A 23 -26.59 -3.50 -26.85
C ALA A 23 -25.83 -2.15 -27.00
N VAL A 24 -25.43 -1.54 -25.88
CA VAL A 24 -24.72 -0.24 -25.88
C VAL A 24 -23.25 -0.40 -26.28
N VAL A 25 -22.62 -1.54 -26.08
CA VAL A 25 -21.23 -1.78 -26.52
C VAL A 25 -21.09 -1.58 -28.02
N GLU A 26 -21.99 -2.13 -28.82
CA GLU A 26 -22.02 -1.96 -30.29
C GLU A 26 -22.16 -0.49 -30.70
N GLU A 27 -23.05 0.25 -30.02
CA GLU A 27 -23.25 1.69 -30.28
C GLU A 27 -21.97 2.48 -29.96
N ILE A 28 -21.36 2.24 -28.80
CA ILE A 28 -20.11 2.92 -28.39
C ILE A 28 -18.98 2.53 -29.35
N GLN A 29 -18.85 1.25 -29.69
CA GLN A 29 -17.82 0.76 -30.61
C GLN A 29 -17.91 1.44 -31.98
N THR A 30 -19.11 1.57 -32.51
CA THR A 30 -19.36 2.26 -33.78
C THR A 30 -18.92 3.73 -33.70
N ALA A 31 -19.39 4.46 -32.68
CA ALA A 31 -19.01 5.85 -32.48
C ALA A 31 -17.50 6.05 -32.30
N VAL A 32 -16.83 5.15 -31.58
CA VAL A 32 -15.38 5.21 -31.38
C VAL A 32 -14.64 4.97 -32.70
N ARG A 33 -15.07 4.01 -33.51
CA ARG A 33 -14.46 3.69 -34.81
C ARG A 33 -14.60 4.83 -35.82
N GLU A 34 -15.67 5.61 -35.78
CA GLU A 34 -15.82 6.83 -36.58
C GLU A 34 -14.76 7.88 -36.27
N HIS A 35 -14.36 8.01 -34.98
CA HIS A 35 -13.36 8.97 -34.55
C HIS A 35 -11.92 8.43 -34.68
N PHE A 36 -11.74 7.13 -34.69
CA PHE A 36 -10.45 6.44 -34.84
C PHE A 36 -10.49 5.51 -36.05
N PRO A 37 -10.51 6.04 -37.28
CA PRO A 37 -10.62 5.23 -38.48
C PRO A 37 -9.41 4.30 -38.65
N ASN A 38 -9.64 3.17 -39.34
CA ASN A 38 -8.59 2.19 -39.64
C ASN A 38 -7.65 2.72 -40.75
N VAL A 39 -6.81 3.68 -40.38
CA VAL A 39 -5.87 4.36 -41.32
C VAL A 39 -4.78 3.43 -41.86
N MET A 40 -4.55 2.28 -41.22
CA MET A 40 -3.57 1.27 -41.64
C MET A 40 -4.15 0.25 -42.60
N GLY A 41 -5.44 0.26 -42.87
CA GLY A 41 -6.12 -0.69 -43.77
C GLY A 41 -6.04 -2.13 -43.31
N LEU A 42 -6.04 -2.37 -41.98
CA LEU A 42 -6.05 -3.72 -41.42
C LEU A 42 -7.36 -4.44 -41.74
N GLU A 43 -7.32 -5.76 -41.92
CA GLU A 43 -8.54 -6.56 -42.18
C GLU A 43 -9.56 -6.40 -41.04
N GLN A 44 -9.07 -6.33 -39.81
CA GLN A 44 -9.89 -6.03 -38.63
C GLN A 44 -9.60 -4.64 -38.11
N HIS A 45 -10.65 -3.95 -37.69
CA HIS A 45 -10.49 -2.64 -37.06
C HIS A 45 -9.65 -2.78 -35.75
N PRO A 46 -8.60 -1.94 -35.53
CA PRO A 46 -7.73 -2.06 -34.35
C PRO A 46 -8.45 -1.73 -33.05
N VAL A 47 -9.57 -1.02 -33.09
CA VAL A 47 -10.37 -0.73 -31.90
C VAL A 47 -11.50 -1.76 -31.81
N VAL A 48 -11.41 -2.60 -30.80
CA VAL A 48 -12.44 -3.59 -30.42
C VAL A 48 -12.79 -3.32 -28.97
N LEU A 49 -14.07 -3.11 -28.69
CA LEU A 49 -14.60 -2.96 -27.34
C LEU A 49 -15.32 -4.27 -26.97
N GLU A 50 -15.01 -4.75 -25.78
CA GLU A 50 -15.63 -5.93 -25.21
C GLU A 50 -16.35 -5.56 -23.92
N PHE A 51 -17.52 -6.18 -23.68
CA PHE A 51 -18.20 -6.09 -22.40
C PHE A 51 -17.60 -7.13 -21.45
N GLU A 52 -16.70 -6.68 -20.59
CA GLU A 52 -15.96 -7.56 -19.70
C GLU A 52 -16.71 -7.88 -18.40
N LYS A 53 -17.33 -6.88 -17.79
CA LYS A 53 -17.82 -7.01 -16.40
C LYS A 53 -19.00 -6.10 -16.12
N TYR A 54 -19.93 -6.63 -15.34
CA TYR A 54 -20.99 -5.84 -14.73
C TYR A 54 -20.84 -5.81 -13.20
N TYR A 55 -20.90 -4.60 -12.66
CA TYR A 55 -20.79 -4.35 -11.22
C TYR A 55 -22.17 -4.05 -10.66
N SER A 56 -22.63 -4.83 -9.68
CA SER A 56 -23.83 -4.49 -8.90
C SER A 56 -23.62 -3.24 -8.05
N ALA A 57 -22.38 -2.98 -7.64
CA ALA A 57 -21.98 -1.78 -6.93
C ALA A 57 -20.54 -1.41 -7.28
N LEU A 58 -20.26 -0.13 -7.51
CA LEU A 58 -18.93 0.40 -7.83
C LEU A 58 -18.69 1.70 -7.10
N GLY A 59 -17.67 1.72 -6.24
CA GLY A 59 -17.14 2.90 -5.60
C GLY A 59 -15.89 3.41 -6.34
N VAL A 60 -15.89 4.68 -6.72
CA VAL A 60 -14.75 5.36 -7.34
C VAL A 60 -14.16 6.34 -6.35
N GLY A 61 -12.86 6.17 -6.04
CA GLY A 61 -12.16 7.04 -5.12
C GLY A 61 -11.81 8.40 -5.74
N THR A 62 -11.60 9.40 -4.89
CA THR A 62 -11.19 10.75 -5.29
C THR A 62 -9.80 10.81 -5.92
N THR A 63 -8.99 9.76 -5.74
CA THR A 63 -7.65 9.65 -6.32
C THR A 63 -7.71 8.80 -7.58
N LYS A 64 -7.03 9.27 -8.64
CA LYS A 64 -6.92 8.58 -9.92
C LYS A 64 -6.56 7.09 -9.76
N ASN A 65 -7.20 6.23 -10.54
CA ASN A 65 -6.99 4.78 -10.58
C ASN A 65 -7.31 4.04 -9.27
N ARG A 66 -8.24 4.55 -8.46
CA ARG A 66 -8.74 3.87 -7.26
C ARG A 66 -10.22 3.60 -7.39
N ASN A 67 -10.57 2.33 -7.52
CA ASN A 67 -11.94 1.87 -7.52
C ASN A 67 -12.06 0.54 -6.75
N ALA A 68 -13.26 0.26 -6.26
CA ALA A 68 -13.62 -1.02 -5.66
C ALA A 68 -15.07 -1.34 -6.01
N GLY A 69 -15.38 -2.59 -6.27
CA GLY A 69 -16.73 -2.98 -6.66
C GLY A 69 -17.04 -4.44 -6.46
N MET A 70 -18.31 -4.77 -6.59
CA MET A 70 -18.86 -6.12 -6.58
C MET A 70 -19.25 -6.51 -8.00
N ILE A 71 -18.54 -7.46 -8.58
CA ILE A 71 -18.84 -8.02 -9.90
C ILE A 71 -19.89 -9.11 -9.73
N THR A 72 -20.94 -9.05 -10.52
CA THR A 72 -21.98 -10.08 -10.56
C THR A 72 -22.07 -10.78 -11.90
N TRP A 73 -21.52 -10.18 -12.96
CA TRP A 73 -21.42 -10.80 -14.28
C TRP A 73 -20.02 -10.55 -14.87
N LYS A 74 -19.45 -11.55 -15.53
CA LYS A 74 -18.10 -11.48 -16.08
C LYS A 74 -17.93 -12.44 -17.24
N ASP A 75 -17.31 -11.97 -18.33
CA ASP A 75 -16.89 -12.76 -19.49
C ASP A 75 -18.01 -13.63 -20.08
N GLY A 76 -19.26 -13.11 -20.11
CA GLY A 76 -20.42 -13.80 -20.69
C GLY A 76 -21.31 -14.55 -19.70
N GLU A 77 -20.93 -14.62 -18.41
CA GLU A 77 -21.62 -15.45 -17.43
C GLU A 77 -21.98 -14.70 -16.14
N TRP A 78 -23.14 -15.04 -15.56
CA TRP A 78 -23.47 -14.60 -14.21
C TRP A 78 -22.67 -15.41 -13.19
N LEU A 79 -22.12 -14.72 -12.20
CA LEU A 79 -21.38 -15.36 -11.11
C LEU A 79 -22.37 -15.90 -10.07
N ASP A 80 -22.11 -17.11 -9.57
CA ASP A 80 -22.90 -17.70 -8.47
C ASP A 80 -22.85 -16.84 -7.20
N GLU A 81 -21.67 -16.27 -6.92
CA GLU A 81 -21.46 -15.32 -5.83
C GLU A 81 -20.75 -14.05 -6.35
N PRO A 82 -21.16 -12.85 -5.88
CA PRO A 82 -20.50 -11.61 -6.26
C PRO A 82 -19.01 -11.59 -5.91
N GLU A 83 -18.15 -11.31 -6.88
CA GLU A 83 -16.69 -11.19 -6.71
C GLU A 83 -16.34 -9.75 -6.29
N PHE A 84 -15.71 -9.59 -5.14
CA PHE A 84 -15.17 -8.30 -4.73
C PHE A 84 -13.81 -8.01 -5.39
N ILE A 85 -13.72 -6.90 -6.09
CA ILE A 85 -12.44 -6.43 -6.63
C ILE A 85 -12.10 -5.02 -6.17
N MET A 86 -10.81 -4.72 -6.13
CA MET A 86 -10.29 -3.38 -5.89
C MET A 86 -9.04 -3.12 -6.72
N THR A 87 -8.87 -1.87 -7.16
CA THR A 87 -7.72 -1.41 -7.96
C THR A 87 -7.10 -0.16 -7.33
N GLY A 88 -5.76 -0.05 -7.39
CA GLY A 88 -5.02 1.12 -6.93
C GLY A 88 -4.88 1.29 -5.42
N PHE A 89 -5.46 0.41 -4.62
CA PHE A 89 -5.35 0.43 -3.16
C PHE A 89 -4.09 -0.29 -2.65
N THR A 90 -3.61 0.12 -1.48
CA THR A 90 -2.36 -0.40 -0.90
C THR A 90 -2.49 -1.84 -0.41
N ALA A 91 -3.69 -2.34 -0.16
CA ALA A 91 -3.94 -3.73 0.22
C ALA A 91 -3.39 -4.75 -0.78
N LYS A 92 -3.29 -4.41 -2.08
CA LYS A 92 -2.66 -5.26 -3.09
C LYS A 92 -1.13 -5.31 -3.04
N ARG A 93 -0.46 -4.45 -2.25
CA ARG A 93 1.00 -4.40 -2.19
C ARG A 93 1.55 -5.53 -1.32
N VAL A 94 2.55 -6.25 -1.85
CA VAL A 94 3.23 -7.33 -1.10
C VAL A 94 3.87 -6.84 0.20
N SER A 95 4.39 -5.60 0.20
CA SER A 95 5.07 -4.99 1.35
C SER A 95 4.13 -4.46 2.43
N GLU A 96 2.81 -4.59 2.28
CA GLU A 96 1.86 -4.15 3.31
C GLU A 96 1.60 -5.26 4.32
N THR A 97 1.29 -4.91 5.58
CA THR A 97 0.95 -5.88 6.64
C THR A 97 -0.35 -6.62 6.36
N LYS A 98 -0.50 -7.83 6.87
CA LYS A 98 -1.77 -8.60 6.79
C LYS A 98 -2.92 -7.80 7.43
N LEU A 99 -2.69 -7.20 8.61
CA LEU A 99 -3.65 -6.32 9.29
C LEU A 99 -4.14 -5.20 8.37
N ALA A 100 -3.21 -4.42 7.82
CA ALA A 100 -3.58 -3.27 6.99
C ALA A 100 -4.29 -3.68 5.68
N LYS A 101 -3.95 -4.84 5.12
CA LYS A 101 -4.66 -5.43 3.97
C LYS A 101 -6.07 -5.81 4.33
N GLY A 102 -6.24 -6.54 5.44
CA GLY A 102 -7.55 -6.96 5.94
C GLY A 102 -8.46 -5.76 6.18
N VAL A 103 -8.02 -4.82 7.02
CA VAL A 103 -8.78 -3.61 7.33
C VAL A 103 -9.18 -2.84 6.06
N GLN A 104 -8.25 -2.62 5.11
CA GLN A 104 -8.59 -1.90 3.89
C GLN A 104 -9.59 -2.66 3.02
N THR A 105 -9.45 -3.97 2.92
CA THR A 105 -10.38 -4.82 2.16
C THR A 105 -11.77 -4.81 2.77
N ASP A 106 -11.86 -4.98 4.09
CA ASP A 106 -13.14 -5.05 4.79
C ASP A 106 -13.89 -3.73 4.71
N VAL A 107 -13.19 -2.61 4.95
CA VAL A 107 -13.81 -1.28 4.87
C VAL A 107 -14.26 -0.94 3.45
N LEU A 108 -13.48 -1.33 2.42
CA LEU A 108 -13.90 -1.16 1.03
C LEU A 108 -15.12 -2.01 0.68
N LYS A 109 -15.18 -3.27 1.16
CA LYS A 109 -16.37 -4.12 1.00
C LYS A 109 -17.59 -3.53 1.69
N MET A 110 -17.45 -3.06 2.93
CA MET A 110 -18.53 -2.42 3.65
C MET A 110 -19.04 -1.17 2.94
N TRP A 111 -18.11 -0.34 2.44
CA TRP A 111 -18.45 0.88 1.72
C TRP A 111 -19.21 0.61 0.41
N VAL A 112 -18.71 -0.32 -0.41
CA VAL A 112 -19.34 -0.69 -1.69
C VAL A 112 -20.73 -1.31 -1.49
N ASN A 113 -20.92 -2.02 -0.38
CA ASN A 113 -22.22 -2.59 0.00
C ASN A 113 -23.12 -1.60 0.78
N GLU A 114 -22.82 -0.30 0.71
CA GLU A 114 -23.61 0.76 1.35
C GLU A 114 -23.84 0.55 2.86
N THR A 115 -22.86 -0.08 3.53
CA THR A 115 -22.94 -0.28 4.97
C THR A 115 -22.99 1.08 5.68
N PRO A 116 -23.91 1.32 6.61
CA PRO A 116 -24.01 2.58 7.34
C PRO A 116 -22.70 3.00 7.99
N MET A 117 -22.40 4.30 7.97
CA MET A 117 -21.16 4.90 8.49
C MET A 117 -20.89 4.46 9.94
N GLU A 118 -21.93 4.37 10.76
CA GLU A 118 -21.84 3.95 12.16
C GLU A 118 -21.24 2.55 12.32
N LYS A 119 -21.63 1.62 11.46
CA LYS A 119 -21.10 0.25 11.47
C LYS A 119 -19.66 0.21 11.01
N ILE A 120 -19.29 1.01 10.00
CA ILE A 120 -17.91 1.15 9.53
C ILE A 120 -17.04 1.77 10.64
N ASN A 121 -17.52 2.85 11.29
CA ASN A 121 -16.83 3.49 12.41
C ASN A 121 -16.64 2.51 13.57
N LYS A 122 -17.68 1.77 13.94
CA LYS A 122 -17.58 0.76 15.01
C LYS A 122 -16.52 -0.30 14.67
N TYR A 123 -16.57 -0.88 13.49
CA TYR A 123 -15.58 -1.87 13.04
C TYR A 123 -14.16 -1.33 13.14
N LEU A 124 -13.92 -0.12 12.64
CA LEU A 124 -12.61 0.52 12.65
C LEU A 124 -12.15 0.89 14.06
N HIS A 125 -13.07 1.35 14.90
CA HIS A 125 -12.78 1.66 16.30
C HIS A 125 -12.38 0.41 17.08
N ASP A 126 -13.14 -0.67 16.93
CA ASP A 126 -12.86 -1.95 17.58
C ASP A 126 -11.48 -2.48 17.14
N LYS A 127 -11.16 -2.40 15.83
CA LYS A 127 -9.83 -2.77 15.31
C LYS A 127 -8.70 -1.85 15.79
N TYR A 128 -8.94 -0.55 15.85
CA TYR A 128 -7.99 0.43 16.36
C TYR A 128 -7.65 0.15 17.83
N THR A 129 -8.66 -0.06 18.66
CA THR A 129 -8.52 -0.32 20.10
C THR A 129 -7.84 -1.66 20.36
N SER A 130 -8.27 -2.74 19.71
CA SER A 130 -7.66 -4.07 19.79
C SER A 130 -6.15 -4.01 19.48
N VAL A 131 -5.76 -3.34 18.40
CA VAL A 131 -4.35 -3.17 18.05
C VAL A 131 -3.61 -2.32 19.09
N LEU A 132 -4.22 -1.24 19.60
CA LEU A 132 -3.62 -0.34 20.59
C LEU A 132 -3.33 -1.07 21.91
N GLU A 133 -4.23 -1.96 22.32
CA GLU A 133 -4.12 -2.78 23.53
C GLU A 133 -3.17 -3.98 23.36
N GLY A 134 -2.71 -4.24 22.14
CA GLY A 134 -1.83 -5.35 21.82
C GLY A 134 -2.55 -6.67 21.56
N ASP A 135 -3.88 -6.65 21.49
CA ASP A 135 -4.70 -7.80 21.10
C ASP A 135 -4.71 -7.94 19.58
N VAL A 136 -3.58 -8.33 19.03
CA VAL A 136 -3.35 -8.53 17.60
C VAL A 136 -2.29 -9.58 17.38
N ASP A 137 -2.52 -10.47 16.41
CA ASP A 137 -1.51 -11.43 15.99
C ASP A 137 -0.27 -10.69 15.46
N ILE A 138 0.88 -10.93 16.09
CA ILE A 138 2.16 -10.29 15.75
C ILE A 138 2.54 -10.52 14.28
N GLU A 139 2.26 -11.68 13.71
CA GLU A 139 2.52 -11.96 12.30
C GLU A 139 1.70 -11.06 11.37
N SER A 140 0.53 -10.60 11.84
CA SER A 140 -0.34 -9.74 11.05
C SER A 140 0.19 -8.32 10.89
N ILE A 141 1.09 -7.88 11.78
CA ILE A 141 1.69 -6.53 11.77
C ILE A 141 3.14 -6.50 11.24
N ILE A 142 3.76 -7.66 11.05
CA ILE A 142 5.10 -7.78 10.46
C ILE A 142 5.04 -7.52 8.96
N LYS A 143 6.00 -6.74 8.46
CA LYS A 143 6.15 -6.43 7.05
C LYS A 143 7.23 -7.29 6.41
N ARG A 144 7.01 -7.66 5.13
CA ARG A 144 8.01 -8.31 4.29
C ARG A 144 8.55 -7.35 3.25
N SER A 145 9.85 -7.35 3.01
CA SER A 145 10.49 -6.56 1.96
C SER A 145 11.57 -7.37 1.25
N ARG A 146 11.81 -7.04 -0.04
CA ARG A 146 12.93 -7.61 -0.78
C ARG A 146 14.24 -6.94 -0.36
N LEU A 147 15.27 -7.75 -0.20
CA LEU A 147 16.62 -7.28 0.05
C LEU A 147 17.30 -6.95 -1.29
N LYS A 148 17.20 -5.67 -1.68
CA LYS A 148 17.85 -5.21 -2.91
C LYS A 148 19.32 -4.89 -2.62
N GLU A 149 20.27 -5.65 -3.17
CA GLU A 149 21.71 -5.43 -2.99
C GLU A 149 22.14 -3.99 -3.23
N ASN A 150 21.60 -3.34 -4.25
CA ASN A 150 21.94 -1.95 -4.59
C ASN A 150 21.64 -0.95 -3.45
N ARG A 151 20.74 -1.29 -2.50
CA ARG A 151 20.48 -0.47 -1.32
C ARG A 151 21.62 -0.51 -0.29
N PHE A 152 22.47 -1.54 -0.36
CA PHE A 152 23.64 -1.70 0.48
C PHE A 152 24.93 -1.29 -0.23
N LYS A 153 24.85 -0.70 -1.43
CA LYS A 153 25.98 -0.17 -2.17
C LYS A 153 25.91 1.35 -2.22
N VAL A 154 27.00 1.99 -1.86
CA VAL A 154 27.15 3.45 -1.90
C VAL A 154 28.39 3.81 -2.70
N LYS A 155 28.47 5.04 -3.19
CA LYS A 155 29.64 5.56 -3.92
C LYS A 155 30.09 6.90 -3.35
N CYS A 156 31.41 7.09 -3.34
CA CYS A 156 32.04 8.37 -3.11
C CYS A 156 31.90 9.28 -4.35
N THR A 157 32.08 10.57 -4.17
CA THR A 157 32.15 11.57 -5.26
C THR A 157 33.26 11.28 -6.28
N CYS A 158 34.35 10.60 -5.88
CA CYS A 158 35.40 10.14 -6.78
C CYS A 158 35.02 8.89 -7.61
N GLY A 159 33.79 8.37 -7.46
CA GLY A 159 33.28 7.19 -8.17
C GLY A 159 33.58 5.85 -7.49
N LYS A 160 34.43 5.78 -6.48
CA LYS A 160 34.74 4.54 -5.75
C LYS A 160 33.47 4.02 -5.06
N LYS A 161 33.14 2.74 -5.27
CA LYS A 161 31.98 2.05 -4.69
C LYS A 161 32.37 1.33 -3.40
N TYR A 162 31.46 1.32 -2.44
CA TYR A 162 31.63 0.68 -1.13
C TYR A 162 30.37 -0.12 -0.78
N ASP A 163 30.55 -1.18 0.01
CA ASP A 163 29.44 -1.79 0.74
C ASP A 163 29.04 -0.91 1.92
N LEU A 164 27.74 -0.75 2.15
CA LEU A 164 27.22 0.11 3.20
C LEU A 164 27.67 -0.35 4.60
N MET A 165 27.69 -1.65 4.85
CA MET A 165 28.14 -2.19 6.15
C MET A 165 29.64 -2.06 6.31
N GLY A 166 30.41 -2.21 5.25
CA GLY A 166 31.86 -1.97 5.24
C GLY A 166 32.20 -0.52 5.59
N CYS A 167 31.30 0.42 5.31
CA CYS A 167 31.49 1.81 5.73
C CYS A 167 31.54 1.97 7.26
N LEU A 168 31.07 1.04 8.08
CA LEU A 168 31.20 1.11 9.54
C LEU A 168 32.67 1.21 9.99
N ALA A 169 33.56 0.52 9.30
CA ALA A 169 34.99 0.44 9.62
C ALA A 169 35.81 1.66 9.15
N ILE A 170 35.23 2.53 8.31
CA ILE A 170 35.93 3.68 7.72
C ILE A 170 35.16 4.97 7.99
N LYS A 171 35.86 6.10 8.12
CA LYS A 171 35.29 7.44 8.25
C LYS A 171 35.41 8.25 6.96
N TRP A 172 36.40 7.90 6.12
CA TRP A 172 36.70 8.59 4.89
C TRP A 172 36.85 7.62 3.73
N CYS A 173 36.66 8.12 2.53
CA CYS A 173 36.99 7.39 1.30
C CYS A 173 38.47 7.04 1.28
N LEU A 174 38.80 5.78 1.11
CA LEU A 174 40.20 5.30 1.10
C LEU A 174 40.99 5.80 -0.13
N THR A 175 40.31 6.36 -1.14
CA THR A 175 40.92 6.86 -2.37
C THR A 175 41.11 8.37 -2.35
N CYS A 176 40.16 9.15 -1.87
CA CYS A 176 40.19 10.62 -1.98
C CYS A 176 39.94 11.37 -0.66
N GLY A 177 39.81 10.68 0.48
CA GLY A 177 39.65 11.29 1.80
C GLY A 177 38.28 11.94 2.08
N VAL A 178 37.30 11.84 1.17
CA VAL A 178 35.95 12.40 1.38
C VAL A 178 35.24 11.64 2.50
N ASP A 179 34.60 12.36 3.42
CA ASP A 179 33.84 11.78 4.54
C ASP A 179 32.68 10.88 4.04
N THR A 180 32.50 9.73 4.69
CA THR A 180 31.46 8.75 4.34
C THR A 180 30.05 9.33 4.44
N ALA A 181 29.82 10.33 5.27
CA ALA A 181 28.53 11.04 5.38
C ALA A 181 28.11 11.73 4.06
N LYS A 182 29.07 12.00 3.16
CA LYS A 182 28.85 12.58 1.82
C LYS A 182 28.64 11.54 0.72
N PHE A 183 28.70 10.24 1.03
CA PHE A 183 28.48 9.19 0.05
C PHE A 183 27.03 9.19 -0.44
N THR A 184 26.85 8.79 -1.70
CA THR A 184 25.55 8.74 -2.34
C THR A 184 25.18 7.28 -2.69
N THR A 185 23.92 7.04 -3.01
CA THR A 185 23.51 5.80 -3.68
C THR A 185 24.21 5.68 -5.04
N LEU A 186 24.16 4.52 -5.65
CA LEU A 186 24.71 4.33 -7.01
C LEU A 186 24.08 5.30 -8.03
N GLU A 187 22.83 5.72 -7.80
CA GLU A 187 22.09 6.69 -8.62
C GLU A 187 22.41 8.17 -8.29
N GLY A 188 23.29 8.43 -7.32
CA GLY A 188 23.67 9.78 -6.92
C GLY A 188 22.74 10.44 -5.89
N LYS A 189 21.75 9.73 -5.34
CA LYS A 189 20.83 10.23 -4.31
C LYS A 189 21.43 10.07 -2.91
N ARG A 190 20.93 10.84 -1.95
CA ARG A 190 21.28 10.66 -0.53
C ARG A 190 20.78 9.28 -0.06
N PRO A 191 21.63 8.42 0.53
CA PRO A 191 21.20 7.14 1.06
C PRO A 191 20.23 7.32 2.23
N THR A 192 19.11 6.62 2.19
CA THR A 192 18.12 6.61 3.29
C THR A 192 18.20 5.28 4.03
N ILE A 193 18.64 5.36 5.29
CA ILE A 193 18.65 4.22 6.23
C ILE A 193 17.51 4.45 7.20
N GLY A 194 16.36 3.87 6.90
CA GLY A 194 15.15 3.98 7.70
C GLY A 194 14.29 2.73 7.60
N SER A 195 13.30 2.62 8.47
CA SER A 195 12.36 1.50 8.52
C SER A 195 13.08 0.13 8.48
N GLY A 196 12.66 -0.78 7.62
CA GLY A 196 13.23 -2.12 7.52
C GLY A 196 14.74 -2.16 7.23
N ILE A 197 15.30 -1.18 6.49
CA ILE A 197 16.75 -1.12 6.24
C ILE A 197 17.52 -0.81 7.54
N ALA A 198 16.99 0.05 8.41
CA ALA A 198 17.59 0.28 9.73
C ALA A 198 17.62 -0.98 10.58
N GLY A 199 16.51 -1.77 10.56
CA GLY A 199 16.47 -3.08 11.20
C GLY A 199 17.49 -4.08 10.64
N VAL A 200 17.68 -4.12 9.31
CA VAL A 200 18.73 -4.97 8.69
C VAL A 200 20.13 -4.53 9.10
N VAL A 201 20.40 -3.22 9.14
CA VAL A 201 21.68 -2.68 9.60
C VAL A 201 21.95 -3.07 11.04
N HIS A 202 20.97 -2.92 11.92
CA HIS A 202 21.06 -3.35 13.31
C HIS A 202 21.35 -4.85 13.43
N ALA A 203 20.55 -5.71 12.80
CA ALA A 203 20.74 -7.16 12.84
C ALA A 203 22.11 -7.60 12.32
N LYS A 204 22.62 -6.98 11.24
CA LYS A 204 23.96 -7.25 10.71
C LYS A 204 25.07 -6.83 11.67
N GLN A 205 24.92 -5.73 12.41
CA GLN A 205 25.89 -5.31 13.42
C GLN A 205 25.98 -6.29 14.60
N LYS A 206 24.86 -6.94 14.92
CA LYS A 206 24.83 -7.99 15.97
C LYS A 206 25.24 -9.37 15.47
N ASN A 207 25.55 -9.54 14.19
CA ASN A 207 25.82 -10.85 13.55
C ASN A 207 24.69 -11.88 13.76
N GLN A 208 23.44 -11.41 13.95
CA GLN A 208 22.34 -12.25 14.37
C GLN A 208 21.62 -12.96 13.22
N THR A 209 21.70 -12.43 11.98
CA THR A 209 20.85 -12.95 10.90
C THR A 209 21.55 -12.91 9.55
N LYS A 210 21.51 -14.04 8.83
CA LYS A 210 21.74 -14.08 7.39
C LYS A 210 20.41 -13.82 6.71
N PHE A 211 20.40 -12.86 5.80
CA PHE A 211 19.24 -12.53 4.99
C PHE A 211 19.45 -13.06 3.59
N ASP A 212 18.43 -13.74 3.06
CA ASP A 212 18.32 -14.13 1.66
C ASP A 212 17.80 -12.95 0.81
N ASP A 213 17.02 -13.24 -0.24
CA ASP A 213 16.44 -12.23 -1.13
C ASP A 213 15.35 -11.36 -0.48
N SER A 214 14.90 -11.71 0.71
CA SER A 214 13.87 -10.97 1.45
C SER A 214 14.12 -11.01 2.96
N TYR A 215 13.51 -10.06 3.65
CA TYR A 215 13.53 -9.98 5.10
C TYR A 215 12.16 -9.56 5.63
N LEU A 216 11.91 -9.93 6.88
CA LEU A 216 10.79 -9.46 7.69
C LEU A 216 11.27 -8.28 8.52
N TYR A 217 10.37 -7.35 8.85
CA TYR A 217 10.69 -6.27 9.78
C TYR A 217 9.47 -5.80 10.55
N LEU A 218 9.71 -5.34 11.77
CA LEU A 218 8.73 -4.89 12.73
C LEU A 218 9.15 -3.51 13.26
N LYS A 219 8.22 -2.60 13.43
CA LYS A 219 8.44 -1.39 14.20
C LYS A 219 8.25 -1.72 15.68
N VAL A 220 9.22 -1.33 16.49
CA VAL A 220 9.31 -1.66 17.92
C VAL A 220 9.50 -0.40 18.73
N ARG A 221 9.30 -0.52 20.06
CA ARG A 221 9.57 0.56 21.01
C ARG A 221 10.28 0.03 22.25
N ASN A 222 10.97 0.92 22.96
CA ASN A 222 11.62 0.62 24.25
C ASN A 222 12.60 -0.56 24.18
N THR A 223 13.33 -0.70 23.08
CA THR A 223 14.27 -1.82 22.88
C THR A 223 15.49 -1.75 23.78
N ARG A 224 15.86 -0.57 24.29
CA ARG A 224 17.12 -0.29 24.98
C ARG A 224 18.34 -0.72 24.18
N GLU A 225 18.20 -0.78 22.88
CA GLU A 225 19.24 -1.17 21.93
C GLU A 225 19.52 -0.01 20.96
N ASP A 226 20.78 0.07 20.56
CA ASP A 226 21.24 1.07 19.61
C ASP A 226 21.95 0.42 18.42
N TYR A 227 22.02 1.15 17.33
CA TYR A 227 22.87 0.82 16.19
C TYR A 227 23.65 2.04 15.72
N THR A 228 24.83 1.80 15.15
CA THR A 228 25.65 2.85 14.54
C THR A 228 25.26 3.06 13.09
N HIS A 229 24.89 4.28 12.71
CA HIS A 229 24.59 4.61 11.33
C HIS A 229 25.86 4.48 10.46
N PRO A 230 25.90 3.61 9.44
CA PRO A 230 27.13 3.25 8.73
C PRO A 230 27.88 4.43 8.11
N LEU A 231 27.17 5.46 7.65
CA LEU A 231 27.78 6.61 6.98
C LEU A 231 28.07 7.78 7.91
N THR A 232 27.11 8.18 8.75
CA THR A 232 27.27 9.37 9.63
C THR A 232 27.92 9.05 10.97
N LYS A 233 28.07 7.78 11.33
CA LYS A 233 28.61 7.30 12.62
C LYS A 233 27.76 7.68 13.83
N GLN A 234 26.60 8.27 13.64
CA GLN A 234 25.68 8.57 14.73
C GLN A 234 25.13 7.27 15.33
N VAL A 235 25.12 7.18 16.63
CA VAL A 235 24.41 6.16 17.37
C VAL A 235 22.92 6.54 17.36
N LYS A 236 22.07 5.56 17.04
CA LYS A 236 20.61 5.74 16.95
C LYS A 236 19.91 4.62 17.70
N GLU A 237 18.86 4.97 18.41
CA GLU A 237 17.96 3.99 19.02
C GLU A 237 17.32 3.10 17.96
N VAL A 238 17.10 1.84 18.30
CA VAL A 238 16.47 0.85 17.43
C VAL A 238 14.96 1.01 17.48
N GLU A 239 14.39 1.58 16.42
CA GLU A 239 12.94 1.68 16.20
C GLU A 239 12.39 0.57 15.31
N TYR A 240 13.26 -0.14 14.60
CA TYR A 240 12.91 -1.23 13.68
C TYR A 240 13.86 -2.39 13.87
N VAL A 241 13.30 -3.57 13.99
CA VAL A 241 14.05 -4.85 13.97
C VAL A 241 13.76 -5.60 12.70
N ALA A 242 14.74 -6.39 12.23
CA ALA A 242 14.59 -7.22 11.05
C ALA A 242 15.06 -8.65 11.34
N GLY A 243 14.37 -9.61 10.73
CA GLY A 243 14.64 -11.04 10.89
C GLY A 243 14.31 -11.81 9.61
N SER A 244 14.64 -13.09 9.58
CA SER A 244 14.32 -14.03 8.50
C SER A 244 13.04 -14.82 8.79
N ARG A 245 12.68 -14.98 10.05
CA ARG A 245 11.54 -15.78 10.55
C ARG A 245 10.73 -14.96 11.54
N TYR A 246 9.48 -15.34 11.76
CA TYR A 246 8.60 -14.66 12.72
C TYR A 246 9.10 -14.78 14.17
N ILE A 247 9.63 -15.90 14.58
CA ILE A 247 10.20 -16.11 15.91
C ILE A 247 11.36 -15.16 16.26
N ASP A 248 11.99 -14.56 15.24
CA ASP A 248 13.08 -13.59 15.45
C ASP A 248 12.57 -12.30 16.13
N PHE A 249 11.25 -12.11 16.27
CA PHE A 249 10.60 -10.94 16.86
C PHE A 249 10.02 -11.17 18.27
N ASP A 250 10.01 -12.41 18.78
CA ASP A 250 9.33 -12.78 20.03
C ASP A 250 9.84 -12.00 21.26
N SER A 251 11.08 -11.54 21.24
CA SER A 251 11.68 -10.76 22.34
C SER A 251 11.40 -9.26 22.27
N TYR A 252 10.73 -8.79 21.23
CA TYR A 252 10.52 -7.35 21.00
C TYR A 252 9.08 -6.95 21.23
N THR A 253 8.89 -5.76 21.80
CA THR A 253 7.57 -5.14 21.97
C THR A 253 7.22 -4.32 20.73
N PRO A 254 6.15 -4.66 19.98
CA PRO A 254 5.71 -3.85 18.85
C PRO A 254 5.31 -2.43 19.26
N ASP A 255 5.48 -1.49 18.35
CA ASP A 255 4.91 -0.15 18.49
C ASP A 255 3.41 -0.19 18.12
N TYR A 256 2.58 -0.69 19.06
CA TYR A 256 1.15 -0.84 18.84
C TYR A 256 0.45 0.47 18.47
N GLN A 257 0.90 1.61 19.01
CA GLN A 257 0.40 2.93 18.62
C GLN A 257 0.60 3.17 17.12
N HIS A 258 1.79 2.89 16.60
CA HIS A 258 2.06 3.00 15.17
C HIS A 258 1.13 2.12 14.32
N TYR A 259 0.89 0.88 14.76
CA TYR A 259 0.05 -0.06 14.00
C TYR A 259 -1.44 0.29 14.10
N ALA A 260 -1.92 0.76 15.24
CA ALA A 260 -3.27 1.30 15.39
C ALA A 260 -3.50 2.50 14.45
N GLU A 261 -2.55 3.43 14.35
CA GLU A 261 -2.61 4.53 13.38
C GLU A 261 -2.64 4.04 11.91
N GLN A 262 -2.09 2.87 11.59
CA GLN A 262 -2.24 2.30 10.25
C GLN A 262 -3.69 1.89 9.96
N VAL A 263 -4.47 1.44 10.95
CA VAL A 263 -5.91 1.14 10.80
C VAL A 263 -6.64 2.40 10.31
N VAL A 264 -6.46 3.52 11.01
CA VAL A 264 -7.06 4.82 10.62
C VAL A 264 -6.64 5.22 9.20
N LYS A 265 -5.36 5.10 8.90
CA LYS A 265 -4.78 5.46 7.60
C LYS A 265 -5.33 4.65 6.43
N LYS A 266 -5.77 3.40 6.67
CA LYS A 266 -6.38 2.56 5.63
C LYS A 266 -7.81 2.95 5.30
N ALA A 267 -8.51 3.57 6.22
CA ALA A 267 -9.85 4.11 6.01
C ALA A 267 -9.84 5.49 5.32
N GLU A 268 -8.75 6.25 5.42
CA GLU A 268 -8.63 7.63 4.92
C GLU A 268 -9.17 7.84 3.49
N PRO A 269 -8.89 6.98 2.48
CA PRO A 269 -9.40 7.20 1.12
C PRO A 269 -10.92 7.21 1.02
N ILE A 270 -11.60 6.39 1.83
CA ILE A 270 -13.07 6.29 1.85
C ILE A 270 -13.65 7.47 2.62
N TYR A 271 -13.09 7.77 3.80
CA TYR A 271 -13.54 8.89 4.61
C TYR A 271 -13.42 10.22 3.86
N LYS A 272 -12.35 10.39 3.08
CA LYS A 272 -12.22 11.55 2.17
C LYS A 272 -13.27 11.56 1.05
N ALA A 273 -13.59 10.41 0.47
CA ALA A 273 -14.57 10.32 -0.60
C ALA A 273 -15.99 10.62 -0.11
N MET A 274 -16.28 10.31 1.15
CA MET A 274 -17.58 10.45 1.79
C MET A 274 -17.69 11.70 2.68
N ASP A 275 -16.63 12.50 2.78
CA ASP A 275 -16.52 13.66 3.68
C ASP A 275 -16.77 13.32 5.16
N TRP A 276 -16.31 12.14 5.58
CA TRP A 276 -16.43 11.66 6.97
C TRP A 276 -15.22 12.05 7.82
N GLN A 277 -15.43 12.21 9.14
CA GLN A 277 -14.42 12.62 10.10
C GLN A 277 -13.59 11.42 10.59
N LEU A 278 -12.28 11.41 10.28
CA LEU A 278 -11.35 10.36 10.74
C LEU A 278 -11.23 10.25 12.27
N SER A 279 -11.48 11.35 12.99
CA SER A 279 -11.51 11.38 14.46
C SER A 279 -12.54 10.42 15.06
N ASN A 280 -13.65 10.17 14.35
CA ASN A 280 -14.69 9.24 14.77
C ASN A 280 -14.16 7.81 15.00
N ILE A 281 -13.15 7.40 14.22
CA ILE A 281 -12.53 6.09 14.38
C ILE A 281 -11.83 5.99 15.73
N LYS A 282 -11.08 7.02 16.14
CA LYS A 282 -10.31 6.99 17.40
C LYS A 282 -11.19 7.15 18.64
N THR A 283 -12.23 7.94 18.53
CA THR A 283 -13.14 8.24 19.67
C THR A 283 -14.25 7.21 19.83
N GLY A 284 -14.56 6.43 18.79
CA GLY A 284 -15.73 5.55 18.73
C GLY A 284 -17.06 6.30 18.68
N LYS A 285 -17.03 7.63 18.54
CA LYS A 285 -18.21 8.49 18.49
C LYS A 285 -18.37 9.10 17.13
N ILE A 286 -19.59 9.24 16.66
CA ILE A 286 -19.91 9.97 15.46
C ILE A 286 -20.06 11.43 15.84
N GLN A 287 -19.18 12.27 15.32
CA GLN A 287 -19.31 13.72 15.41
C GLN A 287 -20.21 14.17 14.27
N LYS A 288 -21.39 14.62 14.59
CA LYS A 288 -22.30 15.27 13.64
C LYS A 288 -21.87 16.72 13.42
N SER A 289 -22.03 17.23 12.21
CA SER A 289 -21.87 18.67 11.96
C SER A 289 -22.96 19.45 12.69
N LEU A 290 -22.71 20.72 13.00
CA LEU A 290 -23.74 21.58 13.60
C LEU A 290 -24.98 21.72 12.72
N GLU A 291 -24.80 21.62 11.39
CA GLU A 291 -25.88 21.66 10.39
C GLU A 291 -26.84 20.46 10.49
N GLU A 292 -26.40 19.31 11.04
CA GLU A 292 -27.26 18.15 11.27
C GLU A 292 -28.10 18.25 12.55
N TRP A 293 -27.93 19.32 13.34
CA TRP A 293 -28.65 19.55 14.58
C TRP A 293 -29.78 20.61 14.41
N PHE A 294 -29.82 21.28 13.25
CA PHE A 294 -30.79 22.28 12.87
C PHE A 294 -31.48 21.92 11.56
#